data_ae6dd20c0391e7af8eb5f5540f228369
#
_entry.id   ae6dd20c0391e7af8eb5f5540f228369
#
_cell.length_a   1.000
_cell.length_b   1.000
_cell.length_c   1.000
_cell.angle_alpha   90.00
_cell.angle_beta   90.00
_cell.angle_gamma   90.00
#
_symmetry.space_group_name_H-M   'P 1'
#
loop_
_entity.id
_entity.type
_entity.pdbx_description
1 polymer ?
#
loop_
_entity_poly.entity_id
_entity_poly.type
_entity_poly.pdbx_seq_one_letter_code
_entity_poly.pdbx_strand_id
1 'polypeptide(L)'
;DDGVYHISTGTFTANNEARLSDHLSFPGSRLVFLIDWNRARKRLRLLLPKKESLAVLKWAADEGIGHMGWLRAGGEQLVVDALAFAARTPPAFGARLDDTLDRSRAMAFMQFVFRTCTRAQLENLPEEEIRDALRVELLTCFRSTRQQLIDVAAEHAALAIEIAAGLRDCLLGLLGPEAGEQVTRNAGRARHWEHQADDLVNLARELQRQNTGHGDFYCTLIEGADDVIDELEEAAF
;
A
#
# COMPACT_ATOMS: atom_id res chain seq x y z
N ASP A 1 10.40 18.27 14.82
CA ASP A 1 9.36 18.01 15.78
C ASP A 1 9.73 18.58 17.12
N ASP A 2 9.22 19.59 17.33
CA ASP A 2 9.47 20.58 18.27
C ASP A 2 8.86 20.40 19.59
N GLY A 3 8.73 19.22 20.10
CA GLY A 3 8.50 18.77 21.47
C GLY A 3 8.08 19.85 22.47
N VAL A 4 7.07 20.62 22.17
CA VAL A 4 6.49 21.55 23.15
C VAL A 4 5.72 20.75 24.17
N TYR A 5 6.29 20.62 25.36
CA TYR A 5 5.61 20.01 26.48
C TYR A 5 4.79 21.09 27.21
N HIS A 6 3.48 20.91 27.22
CA HIS A 6 2.60 21.67 28.10
C HIS A 6 2.49 20.96 29.44
N ILE A 7 2.99 21.58 30.49
CA ILE A 7 2.80 21.12 31.85
C ILE A 7 1.75 22.03 32.50
N SER A 8 0.60 21.43 32.84
CA SER A 8 -0.42 22.10 33.61
C SER A 8 -0.45 21.52 35.02
N THR A 9 -0.43 22.38 36.04
CA THR A 9 -0.56 22.01 37.42
C THR A 9 -1.91 22.49 37.94
N GLY A 10 -2.57 21.65 38.73
CA GLY A 10 -3.85 22.00 39.32
C GLY A 10 -3.94 21.41 40.75
N THR A 11 -4.69 22.07 41.62
CA THR A 11 -4.96 21.61 42.95
C THR A 11 -6.43 21.14 43.02
N PHE A 12 -6.65 19.94 43.53
CA PHE A 12 -7.97 19.41 43.77
C PHE A 12 -8.18 19.21 45.26
N THR A 13 -9.30 19.73 45.79
CA THR A 13 -9.69 19.57 47.18
C THR A 13 -10.98 18.75 47.24
N ALA A 14 -10.97 17.63 47.89
CA ALA A 14 -12.13 16.77 48.04
C ALA A 14 -12.80 16.98 49.40
N ASN A 15 -14.12 17.03 49.42
CA ASN A 15 -14.92 17.17 50.64
C ASN A 15 -15.23 15.82 51.32
N ASN A 16 -14.97 14.71 50.60
CA ASN A 16 -15.12 13.35 51.06
C ASN A 16 -14.21 12.38 50.32
N GLU A 17 -14.07 11.18 50.85
CA GLU A 17 -13.20 10.12 50.31
C GLU A 17 -13.65 9.61 48.95
N ALA A 18 -14.97 9.54 48.68
CA ALA A 18 -15.50 9.10 47.39
C ALA A 18 -15.06 10.04 46.26
N ARG A 19 -15.19 11.37 46.42
CA ARG A 19 -14.74 12.35 45.46
C ARG A 19 -13.23 12.33 45.26
N LEU A 20 -12.47 12.06 46.31
CA LEU A 20 -11.02 11.89 46.18
C LEU A 20 -10.67 10.65 45.35
N SER A 21 -11.35 9.53 45.62
CA SER A 21 -11.18 8.29 44.88
C SER A 21 -11.53 8.45 43.39
N ASP A 22 -12.66 9.11 43.07
CA ASP A 22 -13.07 9.40 41.69
C ASP A 22 -12.04 10.29 40.99
N HIS A 23 -11.56 11.32 41.66
CA HIS A 23 -10.54 12.19 41.12
C HIS A 23 -9.24 11.45 40.83
N LEU A 24 -8.77 10.59 41.76
CA LEU A 24 -7.53 9.81 41.58
C LEU A 24 -7.68 8.76 40.44
N SER A 25 -8.85 8.15 40.33
CA SER A 25 -9.15 7.17 39.29
C SER A 25 -9.12 7.79 37.92
N PHE A 26 -9.60 9.03 37.78
CA PHE A 26 -9.61 9.74 36.49
C PHE A 26 -8.21 10.00 35.92
N PRO A 27 -7.25 10.69 36.58
CA PRO A 27 -5.90 10.84 36.06
C PRO A 27 -5.14 9.51 36.00
N GLY A 28 -5.37 8.58 36.95
CA GLY A 28 -4.75 7.27 36.93
C GLY A 28 -5.04 6.49 35.62
N SER A 29 -6.31 6.46 35.22
CA SER A 29 -6.71 5.80 33.96
C SER A 29 -6.08 6.46 32.72
N ARG A 30 -5.87 7.79 32.74
CA ARG A 30 -5.23 8.51 31.63
C ARG A 30 -3.72 8.28 31.59
N LEU A 31 -3.07 8.16 32.73
CA LEU A 31 -1.64 7.81 32.79
C LEU A 31 -1.38 6.43 32.19
N VAL A 32 -2.17 5.43 32.56
CA VAL A 32 -2.09 4.08 31.96
C VAL A 32 -2.31 4.14 30.47
N PHE A 33 -3.34 4.85 30.00
CA PHE A 33 -3.59 5.05 28.58
C PHE A 33 -2.39 5.68 27.86
N LEU A 34 -1.77 6.72 28.42
CA LEU A 34 -0.62 7.39 27.81
C LEU A 34 0.63 6.49 27.77
N ILE A 35 0.86 5.65 28.79
CA ILE A 35 1.95 4.68 28.78
C ILE A 35 1.76 3.66 27.67
N ASP A 36 0.57 3.07 27.56
CA ASP A 36 0.27 2.08 26.54
C ASP A 36 0.21 2.70 25.14
N TRP A 37 -0.29 3.92 25.01
CA TRP A 37 -0.26 4.67 23.75
C TRP A 37 1.20 4.91 23.30
N ASN A 38 2.09 5.29 24.20
CA ASN A 38 3.50 5.49 23.88
C ASN A 38 4.19 4.15 23.50
N ARG A 39 3.80 3.05 24.14
CA ARG A 39 4.25 1.69 23.80
C ARG A 39 3.78 1.30 22.41
N ALA A 40 2.49 1.49 22.10
CA ALA A 40 1.92 1.25 20.78
C ALA A 40 2.62 2.08 19.71
N ARG A 41 2.85 3.37 19.98
CA ARG A 41 3.58 4.26 19.05
C ARG A 41 4.99 3.77 18.75
N LYS A 42 5.74 3.30 19.74
CA LYS A 42 7.10 2.79 19.53
C LYS A 42 7.10 1.53 18.68
N ARG A 43 6.20 0.59 18.94
CA ARG A 43 6.06 -0.65 18.18
C ARG A 43 5.56 -0.41 16.75
N LEU A 44 4.58 0.48 16.57
CA LEU A 44 4.06 0.81 15.26
C LEU A 44 5.12 1.46 14.34
N ARG A 45 6.08 2.19 14.92
CA ARG A 45 7.22 2.75 14.17
C ARG A 45 8.19 1.72 13.61
N LEU A 46 8.11 0.48 14.04
CA LEU A 46 8.83 -0.63 13.41
C LEU A 46 8.17 -1.07 12.09
N LEU A 47 6.89 -0.77 11.93
CA LEU A 47 6.10 -1.16 10.77
C LEU A 47 5.85 0.00 9.80
N LEU A 48 5.72 1.22 10.31
CA LEU A 48 5.35 2.42 9.54
C LEU A 48 6.26 3.61 9.88
N PRO A 49 6.44 4.58 8.98
CA PRO A 49 7.09 5.85 9.28
C PRO A 49 6.36 6.63 10.39
N LYS A 50 7.05 7.62 10.99
CA LYS A 50 6.55 8.37 12.15
C LYS A 50 5.19 9.03 11.90
N LYS A 51 5.01 9.66 10.74
CA LYS A 51 3.79 10.41 10.40
C LYS A 51 2.59 9.48 10.28
N GLU A 52 2.75 8.39 9.55
CA GLU A 52 1.76 7.36 9.31
C GLU A 52 1.40 6.61 10.60
N SER A 53 2.40 6.29 11.43
CA SER A 53 2.18 5.68 12.76
C SER A 53 1.30 6.55 13.65
N LEU A 54 1.53 7.87 13.67
CA LEU A 54 0.73 8.82 14.43
C LEU A 54 -0.69 8.95 13.85
N ALA A 55 -0.82 8.96 12.52
CA ALA A 55 -2.11 9.04 11.85
C ALA A 55 -3.00 7.83 12.17
N VAL A 56 -2.43 6.61 12.14
CA VAL A 56 -3.15 5.38 12.50
C VAL A 56 -3.59 5.40 13.96
N LEU A 57 -2.70 5.80 14.90
CA LEU A 57 -3.05 5.87 16.32
C LEU A 57 -4.11 6.93 16.61
N LYS A 58 -4.03 8.09 15.96
CA LYS A 58 -5.03 9.13 16.08
C LYS A 58 -6.37 8.64 15.56
N TRP A 59 -6.40 8.08 14.36
CA TRP A 59 -7.59 7.48 13.78
C TRP A 59 -8.21 6.42 14.72
N ALA A 60 -7.40 5.51 15.29
CA ALA A 60 -7.89 4.49 16.22
C ALA A 60 -8.49 5.08 17.51
N ALA A 61 -7.97 6.24 17.96
CA ALA A 61 -8.53 6.95 19.11
C ALA A 61 -9.84 7.68 18.74
N ASP A 62 -9.88 8.34 17.59
CA ASP A 62 -11.05 9.08 17.09
C ASP A 62 -12.24 8.14 16.84
N GLU A 63 -11.98 6.92 16.32
CA GLU A 63 -12.99 5.87 16.07
C GLU A 63 -13.35 5.04 17.33
N GLY A 64 -12.74 5.32 18.48
CA GLY A 64 -12.98 4.55 19.70
C GLY A 64 -12.47 3.10 19.68
N ILE A 65 -11.65 2.72 18.69
CA ILE A 65 -11.07 1.38 18.54
C ILE A 65 -9.93 1.18 19.57
N GLY A 66 -9.09 2.19 19.74
CA GLY A 66 -7.93 2.14 20.62
C GLY A 66 -6.79 1.24 20.10
N HIS A 67 -5.81 1.01 20.95
CA HIS A 67 -4.57 0.29 20.60
C HIS A 67 -4.33 -0.97 21.43
N MET A 68 -5.14 -1.20 22.47
CA MET A 68 -4.90 -2.29 23.42
C MET A 68 -5.14 -3.67 22.82
N GLY A 69 -6.15 -3.82 21.96
CA GLY A 69 -6.42 -5.08 21.26
C GLY A 69 -5.20 -5.56 20.50
N TRP A 70 -4.59 -4.65 19.70
CA TRP A 70 -3.38 -4.97 18.94
C TRP A 70 -2.17 -5.29 19.83
N LEU A 71 -1.93 -4.52 20.89
CA LEU A 71 -0.81 -4.79 21.82
C LEU A 71 -0.93 -6.15 22.49
N ARG A 72 -2.15 -6.57 22.87
CA ARG A 72 -2.43 -7.86 23.50
C ARG A 72 -2.34 -9.03 22.52
N ALA A 73 -2.75 -8.83 21.28
CA ALA A 73 -2.69 -9.83 20.23
C ALA A 73 -1.27 -10.09 19.68
N GLY A 74 -0.24 -9.47 20.25
CA GLY A 74 1.16 -9.66 19.85
C GLY A 74 1.85 -8.43 19.26
N GLY A 75 1.11 -7.36 18.97
CA GLY A 75 1.67 -6.11 18.46
C GLY A 75 2.30 -6.26 17.07
N GLU A 76 3.52 -5.77 16.91
CA GLU A 76 4.26 -5.82 15.63
C GLU A 76 4.53 -7.24 15.15
N GLN A 77 4.78 -8.18 16.05
CA GLN A 77 5.09 -9.57 15.68
C GLN A 77 3.94 -10.22 14.92
N LEU A 78 2.70 -9.97 15.34
CA LEU A 78 1.50 -10.46 14.67
C LEU A 78 1.46 -10.02 13.19
N VAL A 79 1.86 -8.78 12.91
CA VAL A 79 1.89 -8.22 11.54
C VAL A 79 3.05 -8.82 10.75
N VAL A 80 4.23 -8.94 11.36
CA VAL A 80 5.42 -9.55 10.72
C VAL A 80 5.15 -11.00 10.35
N ASP A 81 4.51 -11.78 11.24
CA ASP A 81 4.17 -13.19 10.96
C ASP A 81 3.14 -13.32 9.84
N ALA A 82 2.15 -12.43 9.80
CA ALA A 82 1.17 -12.41 8.72
C ALA A 82 1.82 -12.02 7.38
N LEU A 83 2.74 -11.05 7.38
CA LEU A 83 3.50 -10.63 6.21
C LEU A 83 4.42 -11.75 5.70
N ALA A 84 5.14 -12.43 6.59
CA ALA A 84 5.99 -13.56 6.25
C ALA A 84 5.20 -14.73 5.63
N PHE A 85 3.96 -14.93 6.06
CA PHE A 85 3.06 -15.92 5.48
C PHE A 85 2.57 -15.53 4.08
N ALA A 86 2.18 -14.26 3.89
CA ALA A 86 1.57 -13.80 2.66
C ALA A 86 2.60 -13.48 1.56
N ALA A 87 3.80 -13.05 1.94
CA ALA A 87 4.90 -12.79 1.01
C ALA A 87 5.59 -14.11 0.61
N ARG A 88 5.80 -14.32 -0.68
CA ARG A 88 6.56 -15.49 -1.17
C ARG A 88 8.03 -15.44 -0.79
N THR A 89 8.58 -14.25 -0.66
CA THR A 89 9.94 -14.00 -0.20
C THR A 89 9.86 -13.35 1.17
N PRO A 90 10.51 -13.90 2.20
CA PRO A 90 10.53 -13.27 3.51
C PRO A 90 11.03 -11.83 3.41
N PRO A 91 10.39 -10.87 4.07
CA PRO A 91 10.87 -9.49 4.08
C PRO A 91 12.29 -9.43 4.66
N ALA A 92 13.12 -8.54 4.14
CA ALA A 92 14.48 -8.34 4.65
C ALA A 92 14.42 -7.94 6.14
N PHE A 93 15.47 -8.30 6.89
CA PHE A 93 15.57 -7.91 8.29
C PHE A 93 15.46 -6.38 8.45
N GLY A 94 14.52 -5.92 9.25
CA GLY A 94 14.27 -4.49 9.46
C GLY A 94 13.40 -3.83 8.40
N ALA A 95 12.93 -4.57 7.39
CA ALA A 95 11.96 -4.04 6.43
C ALA A 95 10.65 -3.67 7.13
N ARG A 96 10.10 -2.52 6.75
CA ARG A 96 8.81 -2.05 7.25
C ARG A 96 7.68 -2.47 6.32
N LEU A 97 6.47 -2.32 6.80
CA LEU A 97 5.27 -2.64 6.03
C LEU A 97 5.15 -1.74 4.78
N ASP A 98 5.58 -0.47 4.88
CA ASP A 98 5.58 0.48 3.76
C ASP A 98 6.72 0.26 2.74
N ASP A 99 7.64 -0.65 3.01
CA ASP A 99 8.61 -1.13 2.02
C ASP A 99 8.01 -2.26 1.14
N THR A 100 6.92 -2.89 1.60
CA THR A 100 6.27 -4.03 0.92
C THR A 100 4.90 -3.65 0.33
N LEU A 101 4.18 -2.73 0.99
CA LEU A 101 2.92 -2.14 0.53
C LEU A 101 3.14 -0.65 0.35
N ASP A 102 2.43 -0.02 -0.58
CA ASP A 102 2.42 1.44 -0.62
C ASP A 102 1.90 2.03 0.70
N ARG A 103 2.27 3.28 1.01
CA ARG A 103 1.94 3.93 2.28
C ARG A 103 0.45 3.95 2.60
N SER A 104 -0.40 4.15 1.58
CA SER A 104 -1.85 4.19 1.75
C SER A 104 -2.38 2.83 2.14
N ARG A 105 -1.96 1.77 1.43
CA ARG A 105 -2.33 0.39 1.73
C ARG A 105 -1.78 -0.08 3.07
N ALA A 106 -0.53 0.28 3.40
CA ALA A 106 0.07 -0.04 4.68
C ALA A 106 -0.72 0.58 5.85
N MET A 107 -1.17 1.84 5.71
CA MET A 107 -2.03 2.49 6.69
C MET A 107 -3.40 1.82 6.79
N ALA A 108 -4.06 1.54 5.65
CA ALA A 108 -5.35 0.87 5.61
C ALA A 108 -5.29 -0.54 6.23
N PHE A 109 -4.22 -1.29 5.93
CA PHE A 109 -3.97 -2.58 6.56
C PHE A 109 -3.80 -2.46 8.07
N MET A 110 -3.03 -1.48 8.58
CA MET A 110 -2.90 -1.28 10.02
C MET A 110 -4.22 -0.87 10.68
N GLN A 111 -5.06 -0.09 10.00
CA GLN A 111 -6.42 0.20 10.48
C GLN A 111 -7.27 -1.07 10.57
N PHE A 112 -7.18 -1.94 9.58
CA PHE A 112 -7.82 -3.26 9.60
C PHE A 112 -7.33 -4.12 10.77
N VAL A 113 -6.01 -4.18 11.00
CA VAL A 113 -5.38 -4.89 12.14
C VAL A 113 -5.96 -4.40 13.47
N PHE A 114 -6.01 -3.08 13.68
CA PHE A 114 -6.54 -2.50 14.91
C PHE A 114 -8.01 -2.86 15.13
N ARG A 115 -8.85 -2.74 14.10
CA ARG A 115 -10.28 -3.14 14.16
C ARG A 115 -10.43 -4.61 14.51
N THR A 116 -9.72 -5.48 13.79
CA THR A 116 -9.79 -6.94 13.97
C THR A 116 -9.36 -7.35 15.38
N CYS A 117 -8.23 -6.84 15.87
CA CYS A 117 -7.75 -7.14 17.21
C CYS A 117 -8.69 -6.62 18.31
N THR A 118 -9.25 -5.43 18.14
CA THR A 118 -10.19 -4.86 19.12
C THR A 118 -11.51 -5.63 19.14
N ARG A 119 -12.04 -6.00 17.96
CA ARG A 119 -13.23 -6.85 17.85
C ARG A 119 -13.00 -8.21 18.53
N ALA A 120 -11.89 -8.86 18.21
CA ALA A 120 -11.54 -10.14 18.81
C ALA A 120 -11.42 -10.05 20.34
N GLN A 121 -10.87 -8.97 20.89
CA GLN A 121 -10.80 -8.74 22.33
C GLN A 121 -12.19 -8.57 22.95
N LEU A 122 -13.11 -7.87 22.30
CA LEU A 122 -14.46 -7.62 22.80
C LEU A 122 -15.33 -8.87 22.72
N GLU A 123 -15.16 -9.65 21.66
CA GLU A 123 -15.94 -10.88 21.40
C GLU A 123 -15.28 -12.15 21.96
N ASN A 124 -14.10 -12.04 22.62
CA ASN A 124 -13.29 -13.14 23.11
C ASN A 124 -12.98 -14.20 22.03
N LEU A 125 -12.66 -13.74 20.81
CA LEU A 125 -12.30 -14.65 19.72
C LEU A 125 -10.88 -15.21 19.92
N PRO A 126 -10.61 -16.43 19.45
CA PRO A 126 -9.29 -17.04 19.52
C PRO A 126 -8.26 -16.28 18.66
N GLU A 127 -6.98 -16.34 19.05
CA GLU A 127 -5.90 -15.67 18.32
C GLU A 127 -5.73 -16.16 16.89
N GLU A 128 -6.07 -17.39 16.60
CA GLU A 128 -6.05 -18.00 15.27
C GLU A 128 -6.93 -17.23 14.29
N GLU A 129 -8.11 -16.80 14.70
CA GLU A 129 -9.01 -16.02 13.84
C GLU A 129 -8.43 -14.66 13.47
N ILE A 130 -7.70 -14.02 14.41
CA ILE A 130 -6.99 -12.78 14.12
C ILE A 130 -5.91 -13.03 13.06
N ARG A 131 -5.07 -14.05 13.27
CA ARG A 131 -3.98 -14.40 12.33
C ARG A 131 -4.49 -14.70 10.93
N ASP A 132 -5.56 -15.50 10.85
CA ASP A 132 -6.14 -15.87 9.55
C ASP A 132 -6.77 -14.68 8.85
N ALA A 133 -7.48 -13.81 9.56
CA ALA A 133 -8.04 -12.58 9.01
C ALA A 133 -6.95 -11.67 8.44
N LEU A 134 -5.83 -11.48 9.15
CA LEU A 134 -4.72 -10.66 8.69
C LEU A 134 -4.02 -11.26 7.47
N ARG A 135 -3.84 -12.58 7.44
CA ARG A 135 -3.26 -13.30 6.29
C ARG A 135 -4.11 -13.15 5.04
N VAL A 136 -5.42 -13.32 5.17
CA VAL A 136 -6.37 -13.19 4.05
C VAL A 136 -6.35 -11.76 3.51
N GLU A 137 -6.35 -10.74 4.38
CA GLU A 137 -6.28 -9.34 3.98
C GLU A 137 -5.00 -9.02 3.22
N LEU A 138 -3.84 -9.48 3.70
CA LEU A 138 -2.55 -9.31 2.99
C LEU A 138 -2.53 -10.02 1.65
N LEU A 139 -3.02 -11.26 1.59
CA LEU A 139 -3.13 -11.99 0.33
C LEU A 139 -4.01 -11.25 -0.68
N THR A 140 -5.06 -10.59 -0.22
CA THR A 140 -5.94 -9.77 -1.06
C THR A 140 -5.21 -8.52 -1.57
N CYS A 141 -4.43 -7.85 -0.72
CA CYS A 141 -3.57 -6.72 -1.12
C CYS A 141 -2.57 -7.14 -2.22
N PHE A 142 -1.90 -8.27 -2.06
CA PHE A 142 -0.92 -8.76 -3.05
C PHE A 142 -1.58 -9.22 -4.36
N ARG A 143 -2.76 -9.85 -4.30
CA ARG A 143 -3.52 -10.21 -5.51
C ARG A 143 -3.92 -8.98 -6.31
N SER A 144 -4.37 -7.94 -5.63
CA SER A 144 -4.76 -6.67 -6.28
C SER A 144 -3.60 -6.07 -7.07
N THR A 145 -2.38 -6.06 -6.52
CA THR A 145 -1.20 -5.54 -7.24
C THR A 145 -0.81 -6.40 -8.43
N ARG A 146 -0.86 -7.73 -8.28
CA ARG A 146 -0.63 -8.64 -9.40
C ARG A 146 -1.65 -8.44 -10.53
N GLN A 147 -2.93 -8.26 -10.20
CA GLN A 147 -3.95 -7.98 -11.20
C GLN A 147 -3.68 -6.67 -11.92
N GLN A 148 -3.28 -5.63 -11.20
CA GLN A 148 -2.89 -4.35 -11.82
C GLN A 148 -1.72 -4.50 -12.81
N LEU A 149 -0.70 -5.31 -12.47
CA LEU A 149 0.42 -5.59 -13.40
C LEU A 149 -0.04 -6.36 -14.65
N ILE A 150 -0.99 -7.29 -14.50
CA ILE A 150 -1.58 -7.99 -15.64
C ILE A 150 -2.37 -7.03 -16.51
N ASP A 151 -3.15 -6.14 -15.91
CA ASP A 151 -3.94 -5.15 -16.64
C ASP A 151 -3.04 -4.17 -17.41
N VAL A 152 -1.96 -3.69 -16.77
CA VAL A 152 -0.92 -2.86 -17.43
C VAL A 152 -0.27 -3.60 -18.60
N ALA A 153 0.10 -4.88 -18.41
CA ALA A 153 0.69 -5.67 -19.49
C ALA A 153 -0.28 -5.89 -20.67
N ALA A 154 -1.56 -6.07 -20.38
CA ALA A 154 -2.59 -6.23 -21.40
C ALA A 154 -2.81 -4.91 -22.19
N GLU A 155 -2.83 -3.78 -21.51
CA GLU A 155 -2.96 -2.46 -22.13
C GLU A 155 -1.74 -2.13 -23.00
N HIS A 156 -0.53 -2.38 -22.50
CA HIS A 156 0.72 -2.22 -23.26
C HIS A 156 0.73 -3.08 -24.54
N ALA A 157 0.34 -4.35 -24.43
CA ALA A 157 0.24 -5.25 -25.60
C ALA A 157 -0.81 -4.78 -26.61
N ALA A 158 -1.89 -4.15 -26.16
CA ALA A 158 -2.89 -3.58 -27.07
C ALA A 158 -2.32 -2.43 -27.89
N LEU A 159 -1.48 -1.57 -27.32
CA LEU A 159 -0.79 -0.50 -28.06
C LEU A 159 0.15 -1.08 -29.13
N ALA A 160 0.91 -2.12 -28.84
CA ALA A 160 1.76 -2.80 -29.81
C ALA A 160 0.95 -3.35 -31.01
N ILE A 161 -0.21 -3.94 -30.73
CA ILE A 161 -1.11 -4.45 -31.79
C ILE A 161 -1.62 -3.31 -32.66
N GLU A 162 -1.98 -2.18 -32.09
CA GLU A 162 -2.49 -1.03 -32.83
C GLU A 162 -1.41 -0.40 -33.76
N ILE A 163 -0.15 -0.29 -33.27
CA ILE A 163 0.98 0.19 -34.06
C ILE A 163 1.24 -0.78 -35.23
N ALA A 164 1.31 -2.08 -34.95
CA ALA A 164 1.52 -3.10 -35.96
C ALA A 164 0.39 -3.12 -37.01
N ALA A 165 -0.86 -2.95 -36.59
CA ALA A 165 -2.01 -2.83 -37.50
C ALA A 165 -1.91 -1.57 -38.38
N GLY A 166 -1.52 -0.44 -37.82
CA GLY A 166 -1.28 0.80 -38.55
C GLY A 166 -0.18 0.65 -39.62
N LEU A 167 0.94 0.01 -39.27
CA LEU A 167 2.02 -0.30 -40.22
C LEU A 167 1.55 -1.21 -41.36
N ARG A 168 0.84 -2.29 -41.03
CA ARG A 168 0.25 -3.19 -42.02
C ARG A 168 -0.65 -2.43 -42.99
N ASP A 169 -1.52 -1.57 -42.47
CA ASP A 169 -2.47 -0.81 -43.28
C ASP A 169 -1.76 0.22 -44.15
N CYS A 170 -0.65 0.82 -43.69
CA CYS A 170 0.24 1.64 -44.50
C CYS A 170 0.85 0.85 -45.65
N LEU A 171 1.43 -0.32 -45.39
CA LEU A 171 2.05 -1.16 -46.38
C LEU A 171 1.06 -1.58 -47.48
N LEU A 172 -0.18 -1.91 -47.11
CA LEU A 172 -1.24 -2.25 -48.05
C LEU A 172 -1.74 -1.04 -48.84
N GLY A 173 -1.66 0.17 -48.27
CA GLY A 173 -2.09 1.43 -48.88
C GLY A 173 -1.03 2.13 -49.73
N LEU A 174 0.23 1.67 -49.78
CA LEU A 174 1.36 2.33 -50.47
C LEU A 174 1.16 2.55 -51.95
N LEU A 175 0.29 1.79 -52.58
CA LEU A 175 -0.04 1.92 -54.02
C LEU A 175 -1.22 2.86 -54.31
N GLY A 176 -1.81 3.44 -53.24
CA GLY A 176 -2.97 4.35 -53.34
C GLY A 176 -2.57 5.82 -53.55
N PRO A 177 -3.51 6.64 -54.07
CA PRO A 177 -3.26 8.07 -54.32
C PRO A 177 -3.03 8.89 -53.03
N GLU A 178 -3.44 8.42 -51.88
CA GLU A 178 -3.31 9.09 -50.55
C GLU A 178 -2.18 8.50 -49.69
N ALA A 179 -1.29 7.68 -50.24
CA ALA A 179 -0.27 6.93 -49.51
C ALA A 179 0.59 7.83 -48.58
N GLY A 180 1.03 8.98 -49.06
CA GLY A 180 1.87 9.90 -48.29
C GLY A 180 1.16 10.50 -47.06
N GLU A 181 -0.11 10.88 -47.21
CA GLU A 181 -0.88 11.39 -46.03
C GLU A 181 -1.19 10.29 -45.03
N GLN A 182 -1.44 9.07 -45.52
CA GLN A 182 -1.71 7.92 -44.68
C GLN A 182 -0.47 7.53 -43.85
N VAL A 183 0.71 7.51 -44.45
CA VAL A 183 2.00 7.29 -43.78
C VAL A 183 2.22 8.34 -42.69
N THR A 184 2.09 9.63 -43.03
CA THR A 184 2.27 10.72 -42.07
C THR A 184 1.32 10.62 -40.87
N ARG A 185 0.05 10.31 -41.11
CA ARG A 185 -0.95 10.12 -40.05
C ARG A 185 -0.62 8.93 -39.16
N ASN A 186 -0.18 7.82 -39.74
CA ASN A 186 0.17 6.61 -38.97
C ASN A 186 1.45 6.79 -38.19
N ALA A 187 2.47 7.45 -38.71
CA ALA A 187 3.67 7.81 -37.96
C ALA A 187 3.35 8.68 -36.72
N GLY A 188 2.47 9.68 -36.89
CA GLY A 188 2.03 10.49 -35.74
C GLY A 188 1.25 9.70 -34.68
N ARG A 189 0.45 8.70 -35.12
CA ARG A 189 -0.27 7.81 -34.20
C ARG A 189 0.69 6.84 -33.50
N ALA A 190 1.66 6.27 -34.21
CA ALA A 190 2.66 5.36 -33.67
C ALA A 190 3.45 6.04 -32.52
N ARG A 191 3.94 7.26 -32.76
CA ARG A 191 4.63 8.06 -31.72
C ARG A 191 3.75 8.35 -30.52
N HIS A 192 2.47 8.64 -30.71
CA HIS A 192 1.55 8.87 -29.59
C HIS A 192 1.33 7.61 -28.75
N TRP A 193 1.22 6.45 -29.38
CA TRP A 193 1.03 5.18 -28.70
C TRP A 193 2.31 4.68 -28.01
N GLU A 194 3.49 4.91 -28.59
CA GLU A 194 4.78 4.65 -27.96
C GLU A 194 4.91 5.46 -26.66
N HIS A 195 4.62 6.76 -26.65
CA HIS A 195 4.63 7.54 -25.41
C HIS A 195 3.62 7.03 -24.37
N GLN A 196 2.48 6.51 -24.77
CA GLN A 196 1.54 5.86 -23.84
C GLN A 196 2.10 4.53 -23.30
N ALA A 197 2.83 3.78 -24.12
CA ALA A 197 3.48 2.54 -23.69
C ALA A 197 4.59 2.83 -22.65
N ASP A 198 5.42 3.84 -22.88
CA ASP A 198 6.39 4.34 -21.92
C ASP A 198 5.78 4.68 -20.56
N ASP A 199 4.64 5.36 -20.55
CA ASP A 199 3.90 5.67 -19.31
C ASP A 199 3.46 4.39 -18.58
N LEU A 200 3.04 3.35 -19.32
CA LEU A 200 2.69 2.05 -18.75
C LEU A 200 3.90 1.29 -18.20
N VAL A 201 5.06 1.35 -18.85
CA VAL A 201 6.33 0.81 -18.32
C VAL A 201 6.69 1.46 -17.00
N ASN A 202 6.59 2.79 -16.93
CA ASN A 202 6.86 3.53 -15.70
C ASN A 202 5.87 3.16 -14.57
N LEU A 203 4.59 2.98 -14.91
CA LEU A 203 3.58 2.49 -13.95
C LEU A 203 3.90 1.08 -13.48
N ALA A 204 4.31 0.17 -14.38
CA ALA A 204 4.69 -1.20 -14.01
C ALA A 204 5.89 -1.21 -13.06
N ARG A 205 6.92 -0.41 -13.32
CA ARG A 205 8.09 -0.25 -12.43
C ARG A 205 7.71 0.29 -11.05
N GLU A 206 6.75 1.22 -10.98
CA GLU A 206 6.26 1.73 -9.70
C GLU A 206 5.48 0.66 -8.93
N LEU A 207 4.58 -0.08 -9.58
CA LEU A 207 3.85 -1.20 -8.99
C LEU A 207 4.79 -2.31 -8.51
N GLN A 208 5.88 -2.58 -9.23
CA GLN A 208 6.90 -3.54 -8.84
C GLN A 208 7.66 -3.10 -7.58
N ARG A 209 8.08 -1.83 -7.51
CA ARG A 209 8.76 -1.29 -6.32
C ARG A 209 7.91 -1.42 -5.07
N GLN A 210 6.59 -1.33 -5.21
CA GLN A 210 5.64 -1.50 -4.12
C GLN A 210 5.38 -2.97 -3.75
N ASN A 211 5.90 -3.94 -4.53
CA ASN A 211 5.56 -5.36 -4.37
C ASN A 211 6.80 -6.26 -4.51
N THR A 212 7.67 -6.24 -3.51
CA THR A 212 8.87 -7.07 -3.46
C THR A 212 8.51 -8.57 -3.50
N GLY A 213 8.63 -9.18 -4.67
CA GLY A 213 8.57 -10.65 -4.80
C GLY A 213 7.67 -11.24 -5.88
N HIS A 214 6.85 -10.46 -6.61
CA HIS A 214 5.94 -11.00 -7.63
C HIS A 214 5.94 -10.22 -8.95
N GLY A 215 6.60 -9.06 -8.99
CA GLY A 215 6.55 -8.14 -10.13
C GLY A 215 7.56 -8.43 -11.23
N ASP A 216 8.70 -9.08 -10.92
CA ASP A 216 9.84 -9.20 -11.84
C ASP A 216 9.45 -9.78 -13.20
N PHE A 217 8.66 -10.86 -13.21
CA PHE A 217 8.25 -11.47 -14.48
C PHE A 217 7.42 -10.52 -15.36
N TYR A 218 6.43 -9.85 -14.78
CA TYR A 218 5.56 -8.96 -15.56
C TYR A 218 6.29 -7.70 -16.00
N CYS A 219 7.14 -7.13 -15.18
CA CYS A 219 7.96 -5.97 -15.57
C CYS A 219 8.95 -6.34 -16.67
N THR A 220 9.66 -7.47 -16.56
CA THR A 220 10.54 -7.96 -17.62
C THR A 220 9.77 -8.24 -18.92
N LEU A 221 8.53 -8.75 -18.82
CA LEU A 221 7.70 -8.99 -20.00
C LEU A 221 7.27 -7.66 -20.65
N ILE A 222 6.88 -6.67 -19.87
CA ILE A 222 6.47 -5.35 -20.36
C ILE A 222 7.66 -4.62 -20.97
N GLU A 223 8.84 -4.63 -20.32
CA GLU A 223 10.07 -4.03 -20.84
C GLU A 223 10.53 -4.69 -22.13
N GLY A 224 10.45 -6.01 -22.25
CA GLY A 224 10.75 -6.69 -23.50
C GLY A 224 9.72 -6.48 -24.60
N ALA A 225 8.47 -6.18 -24.24
CA ALA A 225 7.44 -5.80 -25.20
C ALA A 225 7.58 -4.34 -25.65
N ASP A 226 8.14 -3.48 -24.81
CA ASP A 226 8.46 -2.09 -25.07
C ASP A 226 9.52 -1.96 -26.16
N ASP A 227 10.59 -2.76 -26.09
CA ASP A 227 11.60 -2.86 -27.16
C ASP A 227 10.94 -3.16 -28.53
N VAL A 228 9.86 -3.95 -28.55
CA VAL A 228 9.12 -4.24 -29.78
C VAL A 228 8.30 -3.03 -30.26
N ILE A 229 7.74 -2.24 -29.35
CA ILE A 229 7.00 -1.03 -29.67
C ILE A 229 7.93 0.02 -30.26
N ASP A 230 9.11 0.20 -29.69
CA ASP A 230 10.15 1.12 -30.19
C ASP A 230 10.55 0.78 -31.64
N GLU A 231 10.82 -0.49 -31.92
CA GLU A 231 11.16 -0.97 -33.27
C GLU A 231 9.99 -0.80 -34.25
N LEU A 232 8.75 -0.97 -33.82
CA LEU A 232 7.56 -0.73 -34.62
C LEU A 232 7.32 0.76 -34.87
N GLU A 233 7.61 1.63 -33.90
CA GLU A 233 7.54 3.08 -34.07
C GLU A 233 8.59 3.54 -35.07
N GLU A 234 9.85 3.10 -34.94
CA GLU A 234 10.92 3.42 -35.88
C GLU A 234 10.59 2.96 -37.29
N ALA A 235 9.97 1.78 -37.45
CA ALA A 235 9.51 1.29 -38.75
C ALA A 235 8.37 2.10 -39.36
N ALA A 236 7.68 2.95 -38.59
CA ALA A 236 6.60 3.82 -39.09
C ALA A 236 7.10 5.12 -39.72
N PHE A 237 8.39 5.43 -39.61
CA PHE A 237 9.06 6.61 -40.20
C PHE A 237 9.92 6.24 -41.37
#